data_8874bfcb3a34413b2856c1c3db3a9333
#
_entry.id   8874bfcb3a34413b2856c1c3db3a9333
#
_cell.length_a   1.000
_cell.length_b   1.000
_cell.length_c   1.000
_cell.angle_alpha   90.00
_cell.angle_beta   90.00
_cell.angle_gamma   90.00
#
_symmetry.space_group_name_H-M   'P 1'
#
loop_
_entity.id
_entity.type
_entity.pdbx_description
1 polymer ?
#
loop_
_entity_poly.entity_id
_entity_poly.type
_entity_poly.pdbx_seq_one_letter_code
_entity_poly.pdbx_strand_id
1 'polypeptide(L)' 'MAHYTRGDVSCIEAMESAFGKEDVAIFCRVNALKYVWRMSCHEDGAVSNAEKAIWYLEKHIALTIKETENGPAQ' A
#
# COMPACT_ATOMS: atom_id res chain seq x y z
N MET A 1 -12.09 0.43 0.29
CA MET A 1 -12.07 -0.01 -0.96
C MET A 1 -12.60 -1.36 -1.10
N ALA A 2 -13.81 -1.38 -1.42
CA ALA A 2 -14.51 -2.62 -1.51
C ALA A 2 -13.92 -3.55 -2.52
N HIS A 3 -13.39 -3.03 -3.57
CA HIS A 3 -12.87 -3.93 -4.58
C HIS A 3 -11.56 -4.60 -4.20
N TYR A 4 -10.99 -4.21 -3.07
CA TYR A 4 -9.79 -4.88 -2.64
C TYR A 4 -10.14 -6.05 -1.73
N THR A 5 -11.38 -6.15 -1.30
CA THR A 5 -11.73 -7.25 -0.47
C THR A 5 -12.81 -8.02 -1.16
N ARG A 6 -12.51 -9.20 -1.55
CA ARG A 6 -13.46 -10.03 -2.20
C ARG A 6 -13.50 -11.30 -1.41
N GLY A 7 -14.64 -11.63 -0.93
CA GLY A 7 -14.73 -12.79 -0.11
C GLY A 7 -14.01 -12.54 1.18
N ASP A 8 -13.16 -13.39 1.55
CA ASP A 8 -12.54 -13.32 2.85
C ASP A 8 -11.14 -12.75 2.88
N VAL A 9 -10.55 -12.58 1.75
CA VAL A 9 -9.16 -12.18 1.72
C VAL A 9 -8.97 -11.04 0.77
N SER A 10 -8.31 -10.00 1.20
CA SER A 10 -8.06 -8.89 0.31
C SER A 10 -6.93 -9.26 -0.64
N CYS A 11 -6.86 -8.54 -1.72
CA CYS A 11 -5.82 -8.77 -2.69
C CYS A 11 -4.44 -8.61 -2.07
N ILE A 12 -4.30 -7.62 -1.21
CA ILE A 12 -3.01 -7.39 -0.55
C ILE A 12 -2.65 -8.54 0.37
N GLU A 13 -3.63 -9.08 1.07
CA GLU A 13 -3.36 -10.20 1.95
C GLU A 13 -2.94 -11.42 1.15
N ALA A 14 -3.56 -11.62 0.01
CA ALA A 14 -3.20 -12.73 -0.85
C ALA A 14 -1.77 -12.57 -1.35
N MET A 15 -1.39 -11.34 -1.66
CA MET A 15 -0.04 -11.08 -2.13
C MET A 15 0.98 -11.33 -1.02
N GLU A 16 0.64 -10.96 0.21
CA GLU A 16 1.55 -11.23 1.31
C GLU A 16 1.75 -12.72 1.50
N SER A 17 0.69 -13.45 1.35
CA SER A 17 0.75 -14.88 1.52
C SER A 17 1.60 -15.53 0.44
N ALA A 18 1.48 -15.03 -0.76
CA ALA A 18 2.20 -15.62 -1.89
C ALA A 18 3.65 -15.18 -1.99
N PHE A 19 3.92 -13.93 -1.70
CA PHE A 19 5.25 -13.39 -1.97
C PHE A 19 5.99 -12.86 -0.75
N GLY A 20 5.32 -12.74 0.36
CA GLY A 20 5.98 -12.25 1.56
C GLY A 20 5.84 -10.77 1.74
N LYS A 21 6.06 -10.32 2.95
CA LYS A 21 5.87 -8.93 3.28
C LYS A 21 6.80 -7.97 2.60
N GLU A 22 8.02 -8.40 2.40
CA GLU A 22 8.98 -7.49 1.80
C GLU A 22 8.61 -7.14 0.38
N ASP A 23 8.17 -8.15 -0.37
CA ASP A 23 7.80 -7.89 -1.75
C ASP A 23 6.56 -7.02 -1.83
N VAL A 24 5.62 -7.24 -0.92
CA VAL A 24 4.41 -6.44 -0.94
C VAL A 24 4.70 -5.02 -0.51
N ALA A 25 5.65 -4.84 0.40
CA ALA A 25 6.04 -3.48 0.79
C ALA A 25 6.60 -2.73 -0.40
N ILE A 26 7.36 -3.41 -1.25
CA ILE A 26 7.89 -2.78 -2.45
C ILE A 26 6.76 -2.45 -3.41
N PHE A 27 5.83 -3.37 -3.57
CA PHE A 27 4.67 -3.14 -4.42
C PHE A 27 3.90 -1.90 -3.96
N CYS A 28 3.71 -1.75 -2.66
CA CYS A 28 2.98 -0.61 -2.14
C CYS A 28 3.72 0.68 -2.39
N ARG A 29 5.03 0.65 -2.26
CA ARG A 29 5.82 1.85 -2.50
C ARG A 29 5.76 2.26 -3.96
N VAL A 30 5.82 1.30 -4.86
CA VAL A 30 5.73 1.58 -6.28
C VAL A 30 4.35 2.13 -6.63
N ASN A 31 3.32 1.56 -6.05
CA ASN A 31 1.98 2.05 -6.33
C ASN A 31 1.75 3.43 -5.76
N ALA A 32 2.32 3.73 -4.60
CA ALA A 32 2.20 5.05 -4.04
C ALA A 32 2.82 6.06 -4.99
N LEU A 33 3.96 5.74 -5.55
CA LEU A 33 4.61 6.64 -6.49
C LEU A 33 3.75 6.85 -7.72
N LYS A 34 3.13 5.79 -8.19
CA LYS A 34 2.26 5.88 -9.35
C LYS A 34 1.12 6.87 -9.09
N TYR A 35 0.51 6.79 -7.92
CA TYR A 35 -0.61 7.66 -7.63
C TYR A 35 -0.18 9.10 -7.38
N VAL A 36 1.01 9.29 -6.82
CA VAL A 36 1.54 10.63 -6.67
C VAL A 36 1.75 11.26 -8.06
N TRP A 37 2.26 10.48 -8.98
CA TRP A 37 2.47 10.94 -10.33
C TRP A 37 1.15 11.34 -10.97
N ARG A 38 0.10 10.55 -10.74
CA ARG A 38 -1.17 10.78 -11.39
C ARG A 38 -1.93 11.97 -10.81
N MET A 39 -1.49 12.48 -9.67
CA MET A 39 -2.15 13.62 -9.07
C MET A 39 -2.15 14.82 -9.99
N SER A 40 -1.12 14.99 -10.78
CA SER A 40 -1.05 16.18 -11.61
C SER A 40 -1.30 15.93 -13.09
N CYS A 41 -1.34 14.71 -13.51
CA CYS A 41 -1.51 14.50 -14.94
C CYS A 41 -2.60 13.51 -15.30
N HIS A 42 -3.49 13.23 -14.39
CA HIS A 42 -4.54 12.29 -14.70
C HIS A 42 -5.88 12.90 -14.37
N GLU A 43 -6.89 12.52 -15.13
CA GLU A 43 -8.20 13.08 -14.91
C GLU A 43 -8.88 12.58 -13.69
N ASP A 44 -8.39 11.55 -13.08
CA ASP A 44 -9.01 11.02 -11.90
C ASP A 44 -9.07 12.02 -10.77
N GLY A 45 -8.25 13.02 -10.84
CA GLY A 45 -8.31 14.04 -9.81
C GLY A 45 -7.21 13.90 -8.80
N ALA A 46 -6.72 15.05 -8.33
CA ALA A 46 -5.61 15.07 -7.40
C ALA A 46 -5.97 14.47 -6.06
N VAL A 47 -7.14 14.76 -5.55
CA VAL A 47 -7.51 14.27 -4.22
C VAL A 47 -7.65 12.75 -4.20
N SER A 48 -8.31 12.20 -5.19
CA SER A 48 -8.51 10.77 -5.24
C SER A 48 -7.18 10.03 -5.33
N ASN A 49 -6.28 10.54 -6.16
CA ASN A 49 -4.99 9.88 -6.30
C ASN A 49 -4.13 10.07 -5.06
N ALA A 50 -4.25 11.22 -4.41
CA ALA A 50 -3.51 11.42 -3.17
C ALA A 50 -3.98 10.46 -2.10
N GLU A 51 -5.28 10.22 -2.02
CA GLU A 51 -5.79 9.30 -1.04
C GLU A 51 -5.30 7.89 -1.29
N LYS A 52 -5.23 7.49 -2.55
CA LYS A 52 -4.71 6.18 -2.87
C LYS A 52 -3.23 6.07 -2.53
N ALA A 53 -2.49 7.13 -2.80
CA ALA A 53 -1.08 7.14 -2.46
C ALA A 53 -0.88 7.00 -0.96
N ILE A 54 -1.71 7.69 -0.19
CA ILE A 54 -1.62 7.61 1.26
C ILE A 54 -1.92 6.19 1.73
N TRP A 55 -2.93 5.57 1.14
CA TRP A 55 -3.30 4.23 1.54
C TRP A 55 -2.15 3.26 1.33
N TYR A 56 -1.49 3.37 0.18
CA TYR A 56 -0.37 2.46 -0.10
C TYR A 56 0.83 2.77 0.77
N LEU A 57 1.05 4.04 1.10
CA LEU A 57 2.15 4.36 1.98
C LEU A 57 1.89 3.89 3.41
N GLU A 58 0.65 3.98 3.84
CA GLU A 58 0.31 3.47 5.16
C GLU A 58 0.48 1.98 5.22
N LYS A 59 0.11 1.29 4.15
CA LYS A 59 0.29 -0.14 4.10
C LYS A 59 1.77 -0.50 4.09
N HIS A 60 2.57 0.27 3.36
CA HIS A 60 4.00 0.05 3.32
C HIS A 60 4.59 0.20 4.72
N ILE A 61 4.14 1.22 5.45
CA ILE A 61 4.63 1.42 6.80
C ILE A 61 4.25 0.24 7.68
N ALA A 62 3.02 -0.21 7.57
CA ALA A 62 2.57 -1.31 8.39
C ALA A 62 3.38 -2.58 8.14
N LEU A 63 3.72 -2.82 6.89
CA LEU A 63 4.48 -4.01 6.57
C LEU A 63 5.93 -3.91 7.00
N THR A 64 6.45 -2.70 7.02
CA THR A 64 7.84 -2.48 7.37
C THR A 64 8.05 -2.34 8.86
N ILE A 65 7.21 -1.57 9.49
CA ILE A 65 7.40 -1.29 10.88
C ILE A 65 7.19 -2.49 11.76
N LYS A 66 6.53 -3.49 11.25
CA LYS A 66 6.33 -4.66 11.98
C LYS A 66 7.61 -5.27 12.45
N GLU A 67 8.62 -5.12 11.69
CA GLU A 67 9.88 -5.64 12.09
C GLU A 67 10.57 -4.78 13.06
N THR A 68 10.46 -3.49 12.91
CA THR A 68 11.12 -2.61 13.82
C THR A 68 10.38 -2.54 15.11
N GLU A 69 9.13 -2.81 15.08
CA GLU A 69 8.38 -2.74 16.25
C GLU A 69 8.87 -3.66 17.29
N ASN A 70 9.41 -4.72 16.89
CA ASN A 70 9.94 -5.63 17.81
C ASN A 70 11.23 -5.16 18.41
N GLY A 71 11.79 -4.17 17.85
CA GLY A 71 13.01 -3.70 18.36
C GLY A 71 12.76 -2.71 19.34
N PRO A 72 13.49 -1.73 19.31
CA PRO A 72 13.46 -0.73 20.24
C PRO A 72 12.28 -0.02 20.26
N ALA A 73 11.40 -0.34 20.17
CA ALA A 73 10.29 0.32 20.32
C ALA A 73 10.40 1.66 20.19
N GLN A 74 10.89 2.07 19.82
CA GLN A 74 10.88 3.41 19.64
C GLN A 74 10.47 4.07 20.69
#